data_862516eaa1ec701fc524ff700e945cbe
#
_entry.id   862516eaa1ec701fc524ff700e945cbe
#
_cell.length_a   1.000
_cell.length_b   1.000
_cell.length_c   1.000
_cell.angle_alpha   90.00
_cell.angle_beta   90.00
_cell.angle_gamma   90.00
#
_symmetry.space_group_name_H-M   'P 1'
#
loop_
_entity.id
_entity.type
_entity.pdbx_description
1 polymer ?
#
loop_
_entity_poly.entity_id
_entity_poly.type
_entity_poly.pdbx_seq_one_letter_code
_entity_poly.pdbx_strand_id
1 'polypeptide(L)'
;MNWQDGLAYAHAVCKGDINVCKAVQLTCQRFINQIENKEWEWQFDPDYPQHILDFAAALCHTKGPDAGKPIVLEPFQIFFICAIYGFRAKKDTSKRMVTDVILFIPRKAGKSTLTAIIALYELLCGEKGAEVFTLATNREQATIVFDAAKGFIENMPQELSGLFAVSKYEVKKIGDTQSMFKALSRDTKKTGDGKNPSCVIIDEAAQITDRNSIEVLHSGMVARANPLRIYITTASFTKETKFYEDMNLYKSMLNGEAADNPRWFGLLYGLDPQDDWRDIEIWKKAN
;
A
#
# COMPACT_ATOMS: atom_id res chain seq x y z
N MET A 1 3.29 -11.33 14.43
CA MET A 1 3.55 -9.91 14.08
C MET A 1 2.65 -9.04 14.94
N ASN A 2 3.18 -7.94 15.45
CA ASN A 2 2.44 -7.05 16.35
C ASN A 2 2.52 -5.62 15.78
N TRP A 3 1.41 -4.87 15.85
CA TRP A 3 1.39 -3.45 15.45
C TRP A 3 2.41 -2.59 16.19
N GLN A 4 2.77 -2.97 17.42
CA GLN A 4 3.79 -2.28 18.23
C GLN A 4 5.16 -2.29 17.57
N ASP A 5 5.51 -3.30 16.76
CA ASP A 5 6.76 -3.35 16.02
C ASP A 5 6.84 -2.20 14.99
N GLY A 6 5.71 -1.85 14.37
CA GLY A 6 5.63 -0.69 13.46
C GLY A 6 5.79 0.65 14.18
N LEU A 7 5.20 0.79 15.36
CA LEU A 7 5.39 1.99 16.18
C LEU A 7 6.84 2.10 16.69
N ALA A 8 7.43 0.97 17.12
CA ALA A 8 8.82 0.92 17.53
C ALA A 8 9.77 1.32 16.38
N TYR A 9 9.47 0.86 15.15
CA TYR A 9 10.21 1.30 13.95
C TYR A 9 10.16 2.82 13.79
N ALA A 10 8.97 3.44 13.86
CA ALA A 10 8.83 4.88 13.71
C ALA A 10 9.63 5.66 14.78
N HIS A 11 9.58 5.20 16.03
CA HIS A 11 10.37 5.81 17.12
C HIS A 11 11.89 5.63 16.92
N ALA A 12 12.35 4.47 16.48
CA ALA A 12 13.77 4.21 16.23
C ALA A 12 14.30 5.08 15.07
N VAL A 13 13.50 5.29 14.02
CA VAL A 13 13.83 6.22 12.93
C VAL A 13 13.93 7.67 13.45
N CYS A 14 12.97 8.13 14.26
CA CYS A 14 12.99 9.49 14.79
C CYS A 14 14.14 9.74 15.78
N LYS A 15 14.59 8.71 16.50
CA LYS A 15 15.77 8.78 17.39
C LYS A 15 17.10 8.73 16.63
N GLY A 16 17.10 8.33 15.34
CA GLY A 16 18.30 8.12 14.56
C GLY A 16 18.96 6.75 14.74
N ASP A 17 18.29 5.80 15.40
CA ASP A 17 18.79 4.42 15.59
C ASP A 17 18.74 3.64 14.26
N ILE A 18 17.85 4.02 13.35
CA ILE A 18 17.74 3.49 11.99
C ILE A 18 18.10 4.59 11.00
N ASN A 19 19.14 4.35 10.20
CA ASN A 19 19.59 5.30 9.19
C ASN A 19 18.66 5.26 7.95
N VAL A 20 17.90 6.32 7.73
CA VAL A 20 16.96 6.48 6.60
C VAL A 20 17.09 7.87 6.00
N CYS A 21 16.54 8.09 4.80
CA CYS A 21 16.48 9.41 4.20
C CYS A 21 15.49 10.34 4.95
N LYS A 22 15.66 11.64 4.76
CA LYS A 22 14.85 12.69 5.39
C LYS A 22 13.35 12.49 5.17
N ALA A 23 12.93 12.04 4.00
CA ALA A 23 11.50 11.82 3.71
C ALA A 23 10.89 10.73 4.61
N VAL A 24 11.59 9.61 4.83
CA VAL A 24 11.14 8.55 5.75
C VAL A 24 11.12 9.05 7.18
N GLN A 25 12.15 9.81 7.62
CA GLN A 25 12.20 10.39 8.96
C GLN A 25 11.01 11.34 9.21
N LEU A 26 10.73 12.23 8.27
CA LEU A 26 9.59 13.15 8.37
C LEU A 26 8.25 12.43 8.37
N THR A 27 8.10 11.35 7.59
CA THR A 27 6.90 10.52 7.59
C THR A 27 6.70 9.85 8.95
N CYS A 28 7.75 9.29 9.56
CA CYS A 28 7.68 8.69 10.90
C CYS A 28 7.32 9.73 11.96
N GLN A 29 7.95 10.91 11.91
CA GLN A 29 7.64 12.01 12.84
C GLN A 29 6.19 12.48 12.71
N ARG A 30 5.69 12.63 11.46
CA ARG A 30 4.30 12.99 11.19
C ARG A 30 3.33 11.96 11.78
N PHE A 31 3.61 10.68 11.61
CA PHE A 31 2.80 9.59 12.18
C PHE A 31 2.74 9.65 13.72
N ILE A 32 3.88 9.85 14.39
CA ILE A 32 3.93 9.99 15.86
C ILE A 32 3.13 11.21 16.30
N ASN A 33 3.33 12.37 15.67
CA ASN A 33 2.58 13.59 15.97
C ASN A 33 1.07 13.38 15.80
N GLN A 34 0.65 12.61 14.79
CA GLN A 34 -0.75 12.27 14.56
C GLN A 34 -1.34 11.38 15.67
N ILE A 35 -0.59 10.41 16.20
CA ILE A 35 -1.02 9.59 17.34
C ILE A 35 -1.19 10.44 18.61
N GLU A 36 -0.29 11.39 18.82
CA GLU A 36 -0.27 12.25 20.02
C GLU A 36 -1.34 13.33 19.98
N ASN A 37 -1.87 13.69 18.82
CA ASN A 37 -2.87 14.74 18.67
C ASN A 37 -4.27 14.27 19.14
N LYS A 38 -4.57 14.55 20.43
CA LYS A 38 -5.84 14.16 21.06
C LYS A 38 -7.04 15.03 20.65
N GLU A 39 -6.80 16.23 20.13
CA GLU A 39 -7.87 17.16 19.73
C GLU A 39 -8.35 16.95 18.29
N TRP A 40 -7.68 16.08 17.55
CA TRP A 40 -7.96 15.80 16.16
C TRP A 40 -9.24 14.93 16.00
N GLU A 41 -9.89 15.00 14.84
CA GLU A 41 -11.08 14.20 14.52
C GLU A 41 -10.79 12.70 14.30
N TRP A 42 -9.51 12.33 14.15
CA TRP A 42 -9.01 10.97 13.95
C TRP A 42 -8.37 10.44 15.24
N GLN A 43 -8.41 9.14 15.40
CA GLN A 43 -7.72 8.44 16.50
C GLN A 43 -7.01 7.21 15.94
N PHE A 44 -5.88 6.85 16.56
CA PHE A 44 -5.23 5.59 16.26
C PHE A 44 -5.92 4.47 17.05
N ASP A 45 -6.41 3.47 16.32
CA ASP A 45 -7.06 2.27 16.86
C ASP A 45 -6.23 1.05 16.44
N PRO A 46 -5.51 0.41 17.36
CA PRO A 46 -4.57 -0.66 17.08
C PRO A 46 -5.22 -1.95 16.59
N ASP A 47 -6.51 -2.15 16.82
CA ASP A 47 -7.22 -3.37 16.42
C ASP A 47 -7.27 -3.52 14.89
N TYR A 48 -7.39 -2.41 14.17
CA TYR A 48 -7.43 -2.44 12.72
C TYR A 48 -6.11 -2.88 12.06
N PRO A 49 -4.95 -2.31 12.37
CA PRO A 49 -3.69 -2.81 11.81
C PRO A 49 -3.37 -4.22 12.34
N GLN A 50 -3.70 -4.55 13.60
CA GLN A 50 -3.48 -5.90 14.11
C GLN A 50 -4.27 -6.94 13.31
N HIS A 51 -5.52 -6.66 12.96
CA HIS A 51 -6.36 -7.58 12.20
C HIS A 51 -5.77 -7.94 10.82
N ILE A 52 -5.21 -6.96 10.07
CA ILE A 52 -4.53 -7.28 8.81
C ILE A 52 -3.17 -7.97 9.04
N LEU A 53 -2.47 -7.70 10.14
CA LEU A 53 -1.23 -8.40 10.49
C LEU A 53 -1.52 -9.86 10.84
N ASP A 54 -2.62 -10.16 11.53
CA ASP A 54 -3.06 -11.52 11.83
C ASP A 54 -3.47 -12.26 10.56
N PHE A 55 -4.17 -11.58 9.63
CA PHE A 55 -4.45 -12.13 8.31
C PHE A 55 -3.16 -12.45 7.54
N ALA A 56 -2.18 -11.55 7.53
CA ALA A 56 -0.88 -11.77 6.89
C ALA A 56 -0.10 -12.94 7.49
N ALA A 57 -0.20 -13.14 8.82
CA ALA A 57 0.44 -14.27 9.52
C ALA A 57 -0.12 -15.64 9.14
N ALA A 58 -1.36 -15.69 8.62
CA ALA A 58 -1.98 -16.92 8.12
C ALA A 58 -1.54 -17.27 6.69
N LEU A 59 -0.75 -16.41 6.02
CA LEU A 59 -0.27 -16.61 4.65
C LEU A 59 1.14 -17.19 4.66
N CYS A 60 1.47 -17.92 3.59
CA CYS A 60 2.80 -18.49 3.40
C CYS A 60 3.45 -17.97 2.11
N HIS A 61 4.77 -17.88 2.11
CA HIS A 61 5.54 -17.62 0.89
C HIS A 61 5.27 -18.70 -0.15
N THR A 62 5.05 -18.29 -1.40
CA THR A 62 4.66 -19.19 -2.49
C THR A 62 5.80 -19.56 -3.43
N LYS A 63 6.92 -18.83 -3.36
CA LYS A 63 8.07 -18.98 -4.27
C LYS A 63 9.39 -18.76 -3.54
N GLY A 64 10.47 -19.28 -4.12
CA GLY A 64 11.83 -19.08 -3.62
C GLY A 64 12.19 -20.00 -2.44
N PRO A 65 13.30 -19.72 -1.74
CA PRO A 65 13.81 -20.57 -0.66
C PRO A 65 12.91 -20.61 0.59
N ASP A 66 12.00 -19.64 0.71
CA ASP A 66 11.05 -19.53 1.83
C ASP A 66 9.65 -20.07 1.48
N ALA A 67 9.46 -20.69 0.31
CA ALA A 67 8.19 -21.29 -0.08
C ALA A 67 7.66 -22.24 1.00
N GLY A 68 6.38 -22.05 1.39
CA GLY A 68 5.71 -22.81 2.46
C GLY A 68 5.99 -22.28 3.88
N LYS A 69 6.91 -21.34 4.09
CA LYS A 69 7.11 -20.70 5.39
C LYS A 69 6.08 -19.58 5.60
N PRO A 70 5.62 -19.35 6.83
CA PRO A 70 4.73 -18.23 7.15
C PRO A 70 5.36 -16.89 6.74
N ILE A 71 4.51 -15.95 6.31
CA ILE A 71 4.96 -14.59 6.02
C ILE A 71 5.30 -13.88 7.33
N VAL A 72 6.50 -13.30 7.38
CA VAL A 72 6.95 -12.41 8.44
C VAL A 72 7.26 -11.07 7.78
N LEU A 73 6.52 -10.03 8.17
CA LEU A 73 6.72 -8.68 7.66
C LEU A 73 7.86 -7.99 8.41
N GLU A 74 8.66 -7.25 7.67
CA GLU A 74 9.70 -6.38 8.22
C GLU A 74 9.08 -5.20 9.01
N PRO A 75 9.79 -4.63 10.00
CA PRO A 75 9.26 -3.55 10.83
C PRO A 75 8.72 -2.35 10.04
N PHE A 76 9.38 -1.97 8.92
CA PHE A 76 8.90 -0.88 8.06
C PHE A 76 7.60 -1.24 7.32
N GLN A 77 7.38 -2.53 6.99
CA GLN A 77 6.14 -3.01 6.37
C GLN A 77 5.00 -3.03 7.40
N ILE A 78 5.29 -3.39 8.64
CA ILE A 78 4.34 -3.30 9.75
C ILE A 78 3.97 -1.84 9.99
N PHE A 79 4.96 -0.92 10.02
CA PHE A 79 4.72 0.52 10.09
C PHE A 79 3.82 1.02 8.96
N PHE A 80 4.08 0.58 7.73
CA PHE A 80 3.26 0.91 6.55
C PHE A 80 1.79 0.51 6.76
N ILE A 81 1.54 -0.70 7.25
CA ILE A 81 0.20 -1.18 7.58
C ILE A 81 -0.43 -0.35 8.70
N CYS A 82 0.31 -0.05 9.77
CA CYS A 82 -0.16 0.77 10.87
C CYS A 82 -0.60 2.16 10.41
N ALA A 83 0.17 2.79 9.54
CA ALA A 83 -0.14 4.11 9.03
C ALA A 83 -1.41 4.13 8.15
N ILE A 84 -1.61 3.11 7.32
CA ILE A 84 -2.78 3.02 6.44
C ILE A 84 -4.05 2.68 7.23
N TYR A 85 -3.99 1.69 8.12
CA TYR A 85 -5.19 1.11 8.72
C TYR A 85 -5.49 1.62 10.13
N GLY A 86 -4.50 2.15 10.85
CA GLY A 86 -4.65 2.45 12.27
C GLY A 86 -5.49 3.70 12.56
N PHE A 87 -5.51 4.70 11.68
CA PHE A 87 -6.26 5.92 11.98
C PHE A 87 -7.72 5.83 11.54
N ARG A 88 -8.62 6.06 12.49
CA ARG A 88 -10.08 5.99 12.32
C ARG A 88 -10.75 7.27 12.78
N ALA A 89 -11.88 7.63 12.15
CA ALA A 89 -12.65 8.78 12.59
C ALA A 89 -13.27 8.52 13.96
N LYS A 90 -13.12 9.46 14.90
CA LYS A 90 -13.67 9.33 16.26
C LYS A 90 -15.20 9.19 16.28
N LYS A 91 -15.89 9.83 15.33
CA LYS A 91 -17.36 9.79 15.21
C LYS A 91 -17.86 8.51 14.54
N ASP A 92 -17.02 7.86 13.72
CA ASP A 92 -17.39 6.65 12.97
C ASP A 92 -16.11 5.87 12.67
N THR A 93 -15.78 4.93 13.56
CA THR A 93 -14.55 4.13 13.47
C THR A 93 -14.51 3.21 12.24
N SER A 94 -15.62 3.03 11.54
CA SER A 94 -15.63 2.33 10.25
C SER A 94 -14.88 3.11 9.18
N LYS A 95 -14.70 4.44 9.33
CA LYS A 95 -14.05 5.31 8.36
C LYS A 95 -12.55 5.40 8.61
N ARG A 96 -11.79 4.99 7.58
CA ARG A 96 -10.34 5.10 7.52
C ARG A 96 -9.91 6.53 7.15
N MET A 97 -8.83 7.01 7.77
CA MET A 97 -8.25 8.30 7.46
C MET A 97 -7.52 8.29 6.12
N VAL A 98 -6.60 7.36 5.93
CA VAL A 98 -5.71 7.30 4.77
C VAL A 98 -6.42 6.71 3.56
N THR A 99 -6.39 7.42 2.44
CA THR A 99 -6.99 7.00 1.16
C THR A 99 -5.99 6.93 0.02
N ASP A 100 -4.91 7.71 0.10
CA ASP A 100 -3.90 7.84 -0.94
C ASP A 100 -2.53 7.49 -0.38
N VAL A 101 -1.88 6.51 -1.00
CA VAL A 101 -0.66 5.90 -0.48
C VAL A 101 0.42 5.84 -1.54
N ILE A 102 1.64 6.19 -1.14
CA ILE A 102 2.84 6.06 -1.98
C ILE A 102 3.84 5.13 -1.29
N LEU A 103 4.17 4.01 -1.93
CA LEU A 103 5.24 3.11 -1.52
C LEU A 103 6.36 3.15 -2.56
N PHE A 104 7.35 4.00 -2.30
CA PHE A 104 8.55 4.14 -3.13
C PHE A 104 9.73 3.52 -2.40
N ILE A 105 10.03 2.26 -2.74
CA ILE A 105 11.06 1.45 -2.08
C ILE A 105 11.87 0.68 -3.12
N PRO A 106 13.09 0.22 -2.80
CA PRO A 106 13.96 -0.47 -3.75
C PRO A 106 13.35 -1.79 -4.26
N ARG A 107 13.97 -2.32 -5.31
CA ARG A 107 13.63 -3.66 -5.83
C ARG A 107 13.90 -4.70 -4.76
N LYS A 108 13.12 -5.78 -4.75
CA LYS A 108 13.23 -6.93 -3.82
C LYS A 108 12.90 -6.61 -2.35
N ALA A 109 12.40 -5.43 -2.02
CA ALA A 109 11.93 -5.06 -0.69
C ALA A 109 10.48 -5.52 -0.40
N GLY A 110 9.97 -6.53 -1.10
CA GLY A 110 8.67 -7.15 -0.79
C GLY A 110 7.42 -6.41 -1.25
N LYS A 111 7.54 -5.41 -2.18
CA LYS A 111 6.40 -4.60 -2.66
C LYS A 111 5.19 -5.45 -3.07
N SER A 112 5.39 -6.39 -3.98
CA SER A 112 4.31 -7.20 -4.55
C SER A 112 3.67 -8.12 -3.53
N THR A 113 4.47 -8.69 -2.61
CA THR A 113 3.98 -9.49 -1.48
C THR A 113 3.08 -8.66 -0.58
N LEU A 114 3.56 -7.51 -0.12
CA LEU A 114 2.82 -6.62 0.77
C LEU A 114 1.51 -6.13 0.14
N THR A 115 1.54 -5.73 -1.13
CA THR A 115 0.34 -5.25 -1.82
C THR A 115 -0.64 -6.37 -2.20
N ALA A 116 -0.17 -7.59 -2.42
CA ALA A 116 -1.04 -8.75 -2.59
C ALA A 116 -1.79 -9.11 -1.30
N ILE A 117 -1.13 -9.00 -0.13
CA ILE A 117 -1.78 -9.13 1.19
C ILE A 117 -2.88 -8.09 1.33
N ILE A 118 -2.58 -6.82 1.05
CA ILE A 118 -3.55 -5.72 1.11
C ILE A 118 -4.71 -5.95 0.15
N ALA A 119 -4.45 -6.38 -1.10
CA ALA A 119 -5.49 -6.65 -2.09
C ALA A 119 -6.47 -7.74 -1.63
N LEU A 120 -5.98 -8.84 -1.07
CA LEU A 120 -6.82 -9.90 -0.53
C LEU A 120 -7.57 -9.46 0.73
N TYR A 121 -6.93 -8.67 1.58
CA TYR A 121 -7.56 -8.13 2.77
C TYR A 121 -8.70 -7.16 2.42
N GLU A 122 -8.48 -6.23 1.49
CA GLU A 122 -9.51 -5.31 0.99
C GLU A 122 -10.66 -6.06 0.28
N LEU A 123 -10.37 -7.16 -0.42
CA LEU A 123 -11.41 -8.02 -1.02
C LEU A 123 -12.25 -8.71 0.05
N LEU A 124 -11.62 -9.24 1.11
CA LEU A 124 -12.27 -10.07 2.11
C LEU A 124 -12.94 -9.25 3.21
N CYS A 125 -12.24 -8.24 3.72
CA CYS A 125 -12.61 -7.46 4.92
C CYS A 125 -12.98 -6.00 4.59
N GLY A 126 -12.87 -5.59 3.33
CA GLY A 126 -13.25 -4.25 2.88
C GLY A 126 -14.76 -4.03 2.80
N GLU A 127 -15.17 -3.02 2.07
CA GLU A 127 -16.57 -2.69 1.87
C GLU A 127 -17.32 -3.81 1.15
N LYS A 128 -18.63 -3.93 1.41
CA LYS A 128 -19.50 -4.81 0.63
C LYS A 128 -19.47 -4.42 -0.85
N GLY A 129 -19.36 -5.41 -1.73
CA GLY A 129 -19.19 -5.17 -3.16
C GLY A 129 -17.81 -4.57 -3.47
N ALA A 130 -16.75 -5.00 -2.77
CA ALA A 130 -15.41 -4.51 -2.98
C ALA A 130 -14.90 -4.78 -4.40
N GLU A 131 -14.52 -3.75 -5.11
CA GLU A 131 -13.85 -3.83 -6.40
C GLU A 131 -12.37 -3.49 -6.21
N VAL A 132 -11.53 -4.51 -6.20
CA VAL A 132 -10.08 -4.38 -6.05
C VAL A 132 -9.41 -4.53 -7.41
N PHE A 133 -8.54 -3.60 -7.77
CA PHE A 133 -7.81 -3.65 -9.04
C PHE A 133 -6.32 -3.44 -8.85
N THR A 134 -5.53 -4.17 -9.65
CA THR A 134 -4.14 -3.80 -9.93
C THR A 134 -4.04 -3.22 -11.33
N LEU A 135 -3.28 -2.13 -11.47
CA LEU A 135 -2.98 -1.48 -12.75
C LEU A 135 -1.46 -1.44 -12.94
N ALA A 136 -0.97 -1.75 -14.14
CA ALA A 136 0.43 -1.59 -14.51
C ALA A 136 0.56 -1.19 -15.97
N THR A 137 1.81 -0.91 -16.42
CA THR A 137 2.11 -0.47 -17.79
C THR A 137 1.76 -1.50 -18.85
N ASN A 138 1.90 -2.79 -18.53
CA ASN A 138 1.57 -3.90 -19.41
C ASN A 138 0.86 -5.02 -18.65
N ARG A 139 0.31 -6.00 -19.36
CA ARG A 139 -0.48 -7.08 -18.80
C ARG A 139 0.34 -8.00 -17.89
N GLU A 140 1.57 -8.31 -18.28
CA GLU A 140 2.45 -9.19 -17.48
C GLU A 140 2.77 -8.58 -16.12
N GLN A 141 3.07 -7.29 -16.07
CA GLN A 141 3.29 -6.57 -14.82
C GLN A 141 2.01 -6.47 -13.97
N ALA A 142 0.86 -6.19 -14.60
CA ALA A 142 -0.42 -6.12 -13.87
C ALA A 142 -0.78 -7.43 -13.17
N THR A 143 -0.32 -8.57 -13.69
CA THR A 143 -0.58 -9.89 -13.07
C THR A 143 0.36 -10.23 -11.92
N ILE A 144 1.47 -9.54 -11.72
CA ILE A 144 2.46 -9.90 -10.66
C ILE A 144 1.81 -9.93 -9.27
N VAL A 145 1.12 -8.85 -8.90
CA VAL A 145 0.42 -8.75 -7.60
C VAL A 145 -0.77 -9.72 -7.56
N PHE A 146 -1.49 -9.85 -8.67
CA PHE A 146 -2.63 -10.76 -8.79
C PHE A 146 -2.21 -12.23 -8.65
N ASP A 147 -1.12 -12.64 -9.31
CA ASP A 147 -0.59 -14.01 -9.23
C ASP A 147 0.01 -14.32 -7.86
N ALA A 148 0.61 -13.33 -7.19
CA ALA A 148 1.05 -13.47 -5.81
C ALA A 148 -0.16 -13.73 -4.88
N ALA A 149 -1.24 -12.98 -5.05
CA ALA A 149 -2.48 -13.17 -4.29
C ALA A 149 -3.11 -14.55 -4.53
N LYS A 150 -3.15 -15.03 -5.78
CA LYS A 150 -3.60 -16.39 -6.09
C LYS A 150 -2.75 -17.46 -5.40
N GLY A 151 -1.43 -17.30 -5.46
CA GLY A 151 -0.52 -18.20 -4.78
C GLY A 151 -0.75 -18.23 -3.26
N PHE A 152 -1.09 -17.09 -2.63
CA PHE A 152 -1.47 -17.07 -1.22
C PHE A 152 -2.75 -17.89 -0.97
N ILE A 153 -3.79 -17.71 -1.79
CA ILE A 153 -5.05 -18.47 -1.63
C ILE A 153 -4.81 -19.97 -1.77
N GLU A 154 -3.95 -20.40 -2.69
CA GLU A 154 -3.62 -21.80 -2.91
C GLU A 154 -2.86 -22.45 -1.74
N ASN A 155 -2.17 -21.65 -0.93
CA ASN A 155 -1.30 -22.13 0.16
C ASN A 155 -1.77 -21.71 1.57
N MET A 156 -2.90 -21.02 1.70
CA MET A 156 -3.47 -20.68 3.01
C MET A 156 -4.34 -21.80 3.57
N PRO A 157 -4.66 -21.78 4.89
CA PRO A 157 -5.59 -22.74 5.50
C PRO A 157 -6.92 -22.82 4.76
N GLN A 158 -7.52 -24.03 4.72
CA GLN A 158 -8.74 -24.30 3.96
C GLN A 158 -9.93 -23.42 4.40
N GLU A 159 -10.00 -23.11 5.68
CA GLU A 159 -11.02 -22.22 6.26
C GLU A 159 -10.98 -20.82 5.65
N LEU A 160 -9.79 -20.32 5.32
CA LEU A 160 -9.60 -19.03 4.67
C LEU A 160 -9.69 -19.15 3.14
N SER A 161 -9.05 -20.16 2.54
CA SER A 161 -9.08 -20.34 1.07
C SER A 161 -10.49 -20.59 0.56
N GLY A 162 -11.32 -21.27 1.36
CA GLY A 162 -12.73 -21.50 1.08
C GLY A 162 -13.61 -20.24 1.00
N LEU A 163 -13.08 -19.08 1.40
CA LEU A 163 -13.77 -17.79 1.25
C LEU A 163 -13.57 -17.14 -0.13
N PHE A 164 -12.73 -17.75 -0.99
CA PHE A 164 -12.39 -17.22 -2.30
C PHE A 164 -12.75 -18.19 -3.43
N ALA A 165 -13.31 -17.66 -4.51
CA ALA A 165 -13.46 -18.36 -5.78
C ALA A 165 -12.42 -17.80 -6.76
N VAL A 166 -11.45 -18.65 -7.13
CA VAL A 166 -10.31 -18.25 -7.97
C VAL A 166 -10.53 -18.71 -9.41
N SER A 167 -10.37 -17.78 -10.35
CA SER A 167 -10.34 -18.07 -11.79
C SER A 167 -9.02 -17.57 -12.41
N LYS A 168 -8.88 -17.76 -13.71
CA LYS A 168 -7.69 -17.30 -14.45
C LYS A 168 -7.49 -15.76 -14.36
N TYR A 169 -8.58 -15.00 -14.33
CA TYR A 169 -8.55 -13.54 -14.46
C TYR A 169 -9.21 -12.78 -13.31
N GLU A 170 -9.77 -13.51 -12.35
CA GLU A 170 -10.56 -12.92 -11.29
C GLU A 170 -10.52 -13.77 -10.04
N VAL A 171 -10.44 -13.10 -8.88
CA VAL A 171 -10.70 -13.69 -7.57
C VAL A 171 -11.97 -13.04 -7.05
N LYS A 172 -12.92 -13.84 -6.58
CA LYS A 172 -14.18 -13.39 -5.97
C LYS A 172 -14.25 -13.80 -4.51
N LYS A 173 -14.93 -12.99 -3.71
CA LYS A 173 -15.33 -13.36 -2.35
C LYS A 173 -16.59 -14.22 -2.42
N ILE A 174 -16.56 -15.40 -1.79
CA ILE A 174 -17.75 -16.25 -1.68
C ILE A 174 -18.76 -15.63 -0.72
N GLY A 175 -20.03 -15.65 -1.10
CA GLY A 175 -21.11 -15.01 -0.35
C GLY A 175 -21.33 -13.53 -0.67
N ASP A 176 -20.45 -12.92 -1.48
CA ASP A 176 -20.62 -11.58 -2.02
C ASP A 176 -20.28 -11.57 -3.51
N THR A 177 -21.31 -11.68 -4.35
CA THR A 177 -21.16 -11.84 -5.80
C THR A 177 -20.63 -10.60 -6.51
N GLN A 178 -20.62 -9.44 -5.85
CA GLN A 178 -20.13 -8.17 -6.41
C GLN A 178 -18.67 -7.92 -6.06
N SER A 179 -18.17 -8.55 -4.98
CA SER A 179 -16.78 -8.38 -4.56
C SER A 179 -15.83 -9.16 -5.45
N MET A 180 -14.86 -8.47 -6.05
CA MET A 180 -13.88 -9.05 -6.98
C MET A 180 -12.52 -8.38 -6.92
N PHE A 181 -11.48 -9.15 -7.25
CA PHE A 181 -10.14 -8.67 -7.51
C PHE A 181 -9.70 -9.06 -8.92
N LYS A 182 -9.21 -8.08 -9.69
CA LYS A 182 -8.75 -8.24 -11.08
C LYS A 182 -7.48 -7.45 -11.37
N ALA A 183 -6.65 -8.00 -12.26
CA ALA A 183 -5.56 -7.25 -12.89
C ALA A 183 -6.08 -6.51 -14.14
N LEU A 184 -5.79 -5.20 -14.21
CA LEU A 184 -6.10 -4.35 -15.35
C LEU A 184 -4.79 -4.02 -16.07
N SER A 185 -4.82 -3.99 -17.40
CA SER A 185 -3.70 -3.51 -18.20
C SER A 185 -4.10 -2.28 -19.00
N ARG A 186 -3.11 -1.44 -19.35
CA ARG A 186 -3.29 -0.23 -20.15
C ARG A 186 -3.88 -0.47 -21.53
N ASP A 187 -3.71 -1.67 -22.11
CA ASP A 187 -4.13 -1.99 -23.47
C ASP A 187 -5.67 -2.00 -23.66
N THR A 188 -6.42 -1.91 -22.60
CA THR A 188 -7.88 -1.81 -22.65
C THR A 188 -8.32 -0.35 -22.53
N LYS A 189 -8.47 0.34 -23.65
CA LYS A 189 -8.93 1.75 -23.77
C LYS A 189 -10.26 2.09 -23.07
N LYS A 190 -10.94 1.09 -22.46
CA LYS A 190 -12.19 1.22 -21.70
C LYS A 190 -12.07 0.68 -20.28
N THR A 191 -10.88 0.61 -19.72
CA THR A 191 -10.62 -0.21 -18.52
C THR A 191 -11.20 0.39 -17.24
N GLY A 192 -11.47 1.67 -17.19
CA GLY A 192 -11.95 2.38 -15.99
C GLY A 192 -13.42 2.78 -16.01
N ASP A 193 -14.03 2.94 -17.19
CA ASP A 193 -15.39 3.45 -17.32
C ASP A 193 -16.42 2.49 -16.69
N GLY A 194 -17.29 3.02 -15.83
CA GLY A 194 -18.35 2.26 -15.15
C GLY A 194 -17.86 1.37 -13.99
N LYS A 195 -16.60 1.45 -13.57
CA LYS A 195 -16.10 0.79 -12.36
C LYS A 195 -16.28 1.69 -11.15
N ASN A 196 -16.44 1.05 -9.99
CA ASN A 196 -16.53 1.69 -8.70
C ASN A 196 -15.50 1.09 -7.73
N PRO A 197 -14.19 1.36 -7.96
CA PRO A 197 -13.13 0.71 -7.21
C PRO A 197 -13.17 1.08 -5.72
N SER A 198 -13.01 0.09 -4.84
CA SER A 198 -12.74 0.31 -3.42
C SER A 198 -11.24 0.34 -3.14
N CYS A 199 -10.44 -0.44 -3.90
CA CYS A 199 -8.99 -0.45 -3.78
C CYS A 199 -8.35 -0.52 -5.17
N VAL A 200 -7.36 0.37 -5.41
CA VAL A 200 -6.56 0.38 -6.65
C VAL A 200 -5.09 0.36 -6.30
N ILE A 201 -4.38 -0.66 -6.74
CA ILE A 201 -2.93 -0.79 -6.62
C ILE A 201 -2.31 -0.51 -7.98
N ILE A 202 -1.50 0.53 -8.07
CA ILE A 202 -0.85 1.00 -9.30
C ILE A 202 0.60 0.58 -9.22
N ASP A 203 0.92 -0.53 -9.90
CA ASP A 203 2.28 -1.08 -9.91
C ASP A 203 3.15 -0.42 -10.97
N GLU A 204 4.44 -0.28 -10.67
CA GLU A 204 5.43 0.47 -11.46
C GLU A 204 4.91 1.86 -11.88
N ALA A 205 4.27 2.54 -10.93
CA ALA A 205 3.56 3.82 -11.13
C ALA A 205 4.44 4.89 -11.78
N ALA A 206 5.73 4.92 -11.47
CA ALA A 206 6.70 5.85 -12.06
C ALA A 206 6.88 5.68 -13.57
N GLN A 207 6.46 4.55 -14.16
CA GLN A 207 6.56 4.25 -15.59
C GLN A 207 5.25 4.50 -16.34
N ILE A 208 4.14 4.77 -15.63
CA ILE A 208 2.84 5.02 -16.25
C ILE A 208 2.76 6.47 -16.72
N THR A 209 2.89 6.66 -18.03
CA THR A 209 2.77 7.97 -18.68
C THR A 209 1.32 8.34 -19.03
N ASP A 210 0.42 7.35 -19.11
CA ASP A 210 -1.01 7.58 -19.33
C ASP A 210 -1.72 8.01 -18.06
N ARG A 211 -1.83 9.31 -17.90
CA ARG A 211 -2.51 9.96 -16.77
C ARG A 211 -3.98 9.58 -16.68
N ASN A 212 -4.64 9.45 -17.84
CA ASN A 212 -6.08 9.24 -17.91
C ASN A 212 -6.51 7.92 -17.24
N SER A 213 -5.74 6.84 -17.42
CA SER A 213 -6.06 5.55 -16.79
C SER A 213 -6.09 5.62 -15.25
N ILE A 214 -5.18 6.41 -14.66
CA ILE A 214 -5.13 6.63 -13.20
C ILE A 214 -6.29 7.50 -12.74
N GLU A 215 -6.58 8.59 -13.46
CA GLU A 215 -7.62 9.55 -13.09
C GLU A 215 -9.03 8.97 -13.21
N VAL A 216 -9.29 8.14 -14.21
CA VAL A 216 -10.59 7.46 -14.37
C VAL A 216 -10.85 6.49 -13.22
N LEU A 217 -9.86 5.67 -12.83
CA LEU A 217 -10.00 4.79 -11.68
C LEU A 217 -10.17 5.59 -10.37
N HIS A 218 -9.40 6.65 -10.20
CA HIS A 218 -9.51 7.50 -9.00
C HIS A 218 -10.88 8.18 -8.91
N SER A 219 -11.39 8.72 -10.00
CA SER A 219 -12.73 9.34 -10.03
C SER A 219 -13.85 8.34 -9.71
N GLY A 220 -13.69 7.08 -10.13
CA GLY A 220 -14.61 5.99 -9.79
C GLY A 220 -14.66 5.66 -8.28
N MET A 221 -13.62 6.02 -7.52
CA MET A 221 -13.54 5.74 -6.08
C MET A 221 -14.31 6.72 -5.19
N VAL A 222 -14.74 7.85 -5.73
CA VAL A 222 -15.35 8.97 -4.95
C VAL A 222 -16.59 8.54 -4.18
N ALA A 223 -17.35 7.57 -4.68
CA ALA A 223 -18.57 7.06 -4.03
C ALA A 223 -18.29 6.06 -2.89
N ARG A 224 -17.04 5.62 -2.70
CA ARG A 224 -16.66 4.66 -1.66
C ARG A 224 -16.49 5.34 -0.30
N ALA A 225 -16.88 4.65 0.75
CA ALA A 225 -16.71 5.15 2.12
C ALA A 225 -15.23 5.06 2.59
N ASN A 226 -14.51 4.01 2.15
CA ASN A 226 -13.11 3.76 2.49
C ASN A 226 -12.24 3.47 1.26
N PRO A 227 -12.16 4.40 0.27
CA PRO A 227 -11.34 4.17 -0.90
C PRO A 227 -9.86 4.04 -0.51
N LEU A 228 -9.10 3.21 -1.25
CA LEU A 228 -7.67 3.04 -1.05
C LEU A 228 -6.93 3.00 -2.39
N ARG A 229 -6.17 4.05 -2.69
CA ARG A 229 -5.28 4.11 -3.85
C ARG A 229 -3.84 3.95 -3.39
N ILE A 230 -3.12 2.98 -3.95
CA ILE A 230 -1.73 2.71 -3.59
C ILE A 230 -0.86 2.78 -4.84
N TYR A 231 0.07 3.71 -4.87
CA TYR A 231 1.19 3.70 -5.81
C TYR A 231 2.32 2.85 -5.26
N ILE A 232 2.78 1.87 -6.03
CA ILE A 232 4.00 1.11 -5.74
C ILE A 232 4.96 1.22 -6.91
N THR A 233 6.20 1.55 -6.64
CA THR A 233 7.23 1.68 -7.69
C THR A 233 8.64 1.71 -7.12
N THR A 234 9.60 1.56 -8.02
CA THR A 234 11.01 1.88 -7.83
C THR A 234 11.36 3.15 -8.61
N ALA A 235 12.58 3.66 -8.45
CA ALA A 235 13.07 4.78 -9.23
C ALA A 235 12.99 4.52 -10.75
N SER A 236 12.56 5.53 -11.50
CA SER A 236 12.48 5.53 -12.96
C SER A 236 13.27 6.69 -13.55
N PHE A 237 13.69 6.53 -14.80
CA PHE A 237 14.33 7.61 -15.57
C PHE A 237 13.32 8.67 -16.01
N THR A 238 12.07 8.28 -16.31
CA THR A 238 10.99 9.19 -16.69
C THR A 238 10.41 9.84 -15.44
N LYS A 239 10.53 11.15 -15.30
CA LYS A 239 10.05 11.90 -14.14
C LYS A 239 8.81 12.76 -14.41
N GLU A 240 8.32 12.76 -15.63
CA GLU A 240 7.15 13.53 -16.07
C GLU A 240 5.89 12.67 -16.04
N THR A 241 5.55 12.12 -14.87
CA THR A 241 4.37 11.26 -14.69
C THR A 241 3.52 11.76 -13.53
N LYS A 242 2.24 11.39 -13.53
CA LYS A 242 1.32 11.70 -12.43
C LYS A 242 1.86 11.23 -11.07
N PHE A 243 2.56 10.10 -11.06
CA PHE A 243 3.21 9.58 -9.86
C PHE A 243 4.22 10.57 -9.27
N TYR A 244 5.11 11.14 -10.08
CA TYR A 244 6.12 12.10 -9.58
C TYR A 244 5.52 13.43 -9.16
N GLU A 245 4.43 13.88 -9.80
CA GLU A 245 3.67 15.05 -9.33
C GLU A 245 3.13 14.79 -7.91
N ASP A 246 2.45 13.67 -7.72
CA ASP A 246 1.85 13.30 -6.43
C ASP A 246 2.92 13.07 -5.35
N MET A 247 4.04 12.42 -5.70
CA MET A 247 5.17 12.23 -4.79
C MET A 247 5.81 13.56 -4.38
N ASN A 248 5.98 14.50 -5.30
CA ASN A 248 6.54 15.81 -5.00
C ASN A 248 5.58 16.64 -4.14
N LEU A 249 4.27 16.57 -4.41
CA LEU A 249 3.27 17.18 -3.54
C LEU A 249 3.35 16.64 -2.11
N TYR A 250 3.45 15.30 -1.96
CA TYR A 250 3.59 14.69 -0.64
C TYR A 250 4.89 15.12 0.06
N LYS A 251 6.01 15.23 -0.66
CA LYS A 251 7.26 15.77 -0.11
C LYS A 251 7.11 17.23 0.35
N SER A 252 6.41 18.06 -0.42
CA SER A 252 6.15 19.45 -0.02
C SER A 252 5.27 19.53 1.23
N MET A 253 4.30 18.63 1.41
CA MET A 253 3.53 18.52 2.66
C MET A 253 4.45 18.15 3.84
N LEU A 254 5.35 17.17 3.68
CA LEU A 254 6.29 16.75 4.72
C LEU A 254 7.26 17.88 5.12
N ASN A 255 7.66 18.72 4.18
CA ASN A 255 8.54 19.87 4.41
C ASN A 255 7.82 21.13 4.95
N GLY A 256 6.49 21.11 5.04
CA GLY A 256 5.69 22.28 5.43
C GLY A 256 5.56 23.35 4.34
N GLU A 257 5.91 23.03 3.10
CA GLU A 257 5.82 23.91 1.93
C GLU A 257 4.41 23.91 1.32
N ALA A 258 3.63 22.86 1.58
CA ALA A 258 2.22 22.73 1.20
C ALA A 258 1.37 22.39 2.44
N ALA A 259 0.07 22.71 2.37
CA ALA A 259 -0.87 22.35 3.43
C ALA A 259 -0.91 20.83 3.63
N ASP A 260 -0.86 20.37 4.88
CA ASP A 260 -0.94 18.96 5.20
C ASP A 260 -2.31 18.38 4.83
N ASN A 261 -2.30 17.21 4.21
CA ASN A 261 -3.49 16.45 3.92
C ASN A 261 -3.41 15.08 4.60
N PRO A 262 -4.17 14.84 5.67
CA PRO A 262 -4.12 13.59 6.42
C PRO A 262 -4.54 12.36 5.63
N ARG A 263 -5.23 12.54 4.51
CA ARG A 263 -5.62 11.44 3.62
C ARG A 263 -4.44 10.81 2.89
N TRP A 264 -3.29 11.49 2.85
CA TRP A 264 -2.08 11.02 2.20
C TRP A 264 -1.10 10.40 3.17
N PHE A 265 -0.55 9.26 2.77
CA PHE A 265 0.57 8.62 3.43
C PHE A 265 1.60 8.17 2.39
N GLY A 266 2.88 8.37 2.64
CA GLY A 266 3.94 7.95 1.74
C GLY A 266 5.16 7.43 2.49
N LEU A 267 5.67 6.28 2.08
CA LEU A 267 6.94 5.75 2.54
C LEU A 267 7.93 5.81 1.36
N LEU A 268 8.84 6.78 1.41
CA LEU A 268 9.68 7.19 0.29
C LEU A 268 11.15 6.94 0.61
N TYR A 269 11.65 5.73 0.36
CA TYR A 269 13.06 5.40 0.52
C TYR A 269 13.90 5.92 -0.64
N GLY A 270 15.05 6.45 -0.35
CA GLY A 270 15.98 6.98 -1.33
C GLY A 270 17.20 7.62 -0.68
N LEU A 271 18.00 8.29 -1.48
CA LEU A 271 19.10 9.13 -1.01
C LEU A 271 18.63 10.58 -0.89
N ASP A 272 19.18 11.30 0.06
CA ASP A 272 18.98 12.74 0.18
C ASP A 272 19.85 13.49 -0.85
N PRO A 273 19.49 14.72 -1.28
CA PRO A 273 20.21 15.45 -2.32
C PRO A 273 21.70 15.69 -2.02
N GLN A 274 22.06 15.75 -0.73
CA GLN A 274 23.45 15.97 -0.27
C GLN A 274 24.25 14.67 -0.11
N ASP A 275 23.63 13.49 -0.24
CA ASP A 275 24.30 12.22 -0.05
C ASP A 275 25.25 11.91 -1.22
N ASP A 276 26.46 11.46 -0.93
CA ASP A 276 27.34 10.93 -1.96
C ASP A 276 26.94 9.48 -2.30
N TRP A 277 26.32 9.31 -3.45
CA TRP A 277 25.86 7.99 -3.93
C TRP A 277 27.00 6.97 -4.13
N ARG A 278 28.28 7.38 -4.12
CA ARG A 278 29.45 6.49 -4.21
C ARG A 278 29.80 5.85 -2.88
N ASP A 279 29.32 6.42 -1.78
CA ASP A 279 29.52 5.88 -0.44
C ASP A 279 28.52 4.73 -0.20
N ILE A 280 29.04 3.50 -0.06
CA ILE A 280 28.26 2.29 0.17
C ILE A 280 27.46 2.37 1.49
N GLU A 281 27.98 3.03 2.52
CA GLU A 281 27.27 3.17 3.80
C GLU A 281 26.00 4.02 3.65
N ILE A 282 26.00 4.97 2.73
CA ILE A 282 24.83 5.81 2.43
C ILE A 282 23.70 4.99 1.76
N TRP A 283 24.04 3.91 1.05
CA TRP A 283 23.01 3.07 0.42
C TRP A 283 22.05 2.42 1.43
N LYS A 284 22.49 2.24 2.69
CA LYS A 284 21.66 1.75 3.78
C LYS A 284 20.41 2.63 4.03
N LYS A 285 20.47 3.92 3.65
CA LYS A 285 19.30 4.81 3.72
C LYS A 285 18.19 4.45 2.74
N ALA A 286 18.53 3.78 1.66
CA ALA A 286 17.61 3.44 0.57
C ALA A 286 17.19 1.97 0.57
N ASN A 287 17.74 1.16 1.49
CA ASN A 287 17.55 -0.30 1.51
C ASN A 287 17.04 -0.78 2.88
#